data_0e50ba30a963d49e83fcf555d9c8cfea
#
_entry.id   0e50ba30a963d49e83fcf555d9c8cfea
#
_cell.length_a   1.000
_cell.length_b   1.000
_cell.length_c   1.000
_cell.angle_alpha   90.00
_cell.angle_beta   90.00
_cell.angle_gamma   90.00
#
_symmetry.space_group_name_H-M   'P 1'
#
loop_
_entity.id
_entity.type
_entity.pdbx_description
1 polymer ?
#
loop_
_entity_poly.entity_id
_entity_poly.type
_entity_poly.pdbx_seq_one_letter_code
_entity_poly.pdbx_strand_id
1 'polypeptide(L)'
;MNESPGITYRDAGVDIDAGDELVERIKPLVKRAQRREVLAGIGGFGALVELPPGYRQPVLVSGTDGVGTKLRLAIDTGRHDTIGIDLVAMCVNDVVVQGAEPLFFLDYYATGKLQVAVAEAVVRGIVEGCVQAGAALVGGETAEMPGMYQGSDYDLAGFCVGVVEKDAIIDGSAVAAGDAIIGLSSSGPHSNGYSLIRKLVELSGADSATVLEGKPLFDRLLAPTRIYVKPLLALMKAMPLHGLAHITGGGLTDNIPRVLPSGLEARLERARWPRDPIFSWLQSIAGVASAEMYRTFNCGIGMVIVLPAQHAAAAVEFLNARGESAQLIGEVATGERGVLIRE
;
A
#
# COMPACT_ATOMS: atom_id res chain seq x y z
N MET A 1 46.73 -28.07 24.96
CA MET A 1 46.13 -28.11 23.61
C MET A 1 45.12 -27.00 23.58
N ASN A 2 45.42 -25.89 22.90
CA ASN A 2 44.40 -24.87 22.66
C ASN A 2 43.43 -25.44 21.60
N GLU A 3 42.26 -25.84 22.02
CA GLU A 3 41.17 -26.10 21.08
C GLU A 3 40.87 -24.79 20.38
N SER A 4 41.02 -24.73 19.07
CA SER A 4 40.50 -23.62 18.29
C SER A 4 39.01 -23.56 18.54
N PRO A 5 38.43 -22.37 18.85
CA PRO A 5 36.99 -22.26 19.02
C PRO A 5 36.33 -22.77 17.72
N GLY A 6 35.34 -23.67 17.86
CA GLY A 6 34.60 -24.21 16.71
C GLY A 6 33.88 -23.07 15.94
N ILE A 7 33.59 -23.30 14.67
CA ILE A 7 32.80 -22.37 13.84
C ILE A 7 31.42 -22.17 14.45
N THR A 8 30.99 -20.93 14.57
CA THR A 8 29.68 -20.55 15.11
C THR A 8 28.69 -20.16 14.00
N TYR A 9 27.41 -20.03 14.33
CA TYR A 9 26.39 -19.56 13.37
C TYR A 9 26.62 -18.09 12.97
N ARG A 10 27.20 -17.28 13.88
CA ARG A 10 27.67 -15.91 13.59
C ARG A 10 28.78 -15.89 12.56
N ASP A 11 29.71 -16.86 12.58
CA ASP A 11 30.77 -16.98 11.58
C ASP A 11 30.21 -17.38 10.21
N ALA A 12 29.02 -18.01 10.18
CA ALA A 12 28.27 -18.30 8.97
C ALA A 12 27.39 -17.12 8.49
N GLY A 13 27.40 -15.98 9.21
CA GLY A 13 26.73 -14.73 8.84
C GLY A 13 25.35 -14.52 9.46
N VAL A 14 24.92 -15.35 10.43
CA VAL A 14 23.63 -15.20 11.13
C VAL A 14 23.88 -14.85 12.60
N ASP A 15 23.37 -13.71 13.05
CA ASP A 15 23.54 -13.20 14.43
C ASP A 15 22.25 -13.30 15.25
N ILE A 16 22.11 -14.40 16.01
CA ILE A 16 20.92 -14.64 16.85
C ILE A 16 20.73 -13.51 17.89
N ASP A 17 21.82 -13.01 18.47
CA ASP A 17 21.74 -11.94 19.50
C ASP A 17 21.17 -10.64 18.91
N ALA A 18 21.50 -10.32 17.65
CA ALA A 18 20.95 -9.18 16.94
C ALA A 18 19.44 -9.36 16.66
N GLY A 19 19.00 -10.58 16.36
CA GLY A 19 17.58 -10.92 16.23
C GLY A 19 16.84 -10.71 17.54
N ASP A 20 17.35 -11.23 18.64
CA ASP A 20 16.76 -11.08 19.98
C ASP A 20 16.71 -9.58 20.40
N GLU A 21 17.78 -8.82 20.14
CA GLU A 21 17.81 -7.38 20.38
C GLU A 21 16.71 -6.66 19.58
N LEU A 22 16.52 -6.99 18.31
CA LEU A 22 15.45 -6.40 17.50
C LEU A 22 14.08 -6.68 18.12
N VAL A 23 13.79 -7.93 18.51
CA VAL A 23 12.52 -8.32 19.13
C VAL A 23 12.26 -7.48 20.39
N GLU A 24 13.25 -7.30 21.27
CA GLU A 24 13.08 -6.47 22.47
C GLU A 24 12.80 -5.00 22.13
N ARG A 25 13.43 -4.44 21.10
CA ARG A 25 13.23 -3.06 20.66
C ARG A 25 11.84 -2.83 20.04
N ILE A 26 11.30 -3.80 19.31
CA ILE A 26 10.00 -3.63 18.64
C ILE A 26 8.79 -3.93 19.54
N LYS A 27 8.93 -4.71 20.62
CA LYS A 27 7.83 -5.00 21.57
C LYS A 27 7.03 -3.77 22.02
N PRO A 28 7.66 -2.66 22.46
CA PRO A 28 6.92 -1.46 22.86
C PRO A 28 6.24 -0.75 21.67
N LEU A 29 6.80 -0.86 20.45
CA LEU A 29 6.23 -0.27 19.26
C LEU A 29 4.95 -1.00 18.87
N VAL A 30 4.97 -2.32 18.84
CA VAL A 30 3.84 -3.18 18.45
C VAL A 30 2.61 -2.96 19.34
N LYS A 31 2.80 -2.61 20.61
CA LYS A 31 1.70 -2.26 21.53
C LYS A 31 0.83 -1.10 21.04
N ARG A 32 1.33 -0.23 20.14
CA ARG A 32 0.54 0.87 19.56
C ARG A 32 -0.47 0.38 18.51
N ALA A 33 -0.15 -0.73 17.84
CA ALA A 33 -0.99 -1.33 16.80
C ALA A 33 -1.65 -2.60 17.34
N GLN A 34 -2.53 -2.43 18.33
CA GLN A 34 -3.26 -3.55 18.96
C GLN A 34 -4.76 -3.41 18.76
N ARG A 35 -5.44 -4.55 18.79
CA ARG A 35 -6.90 -4.67 18.79
C ARG A 35 -7.32 -5.57 19.96
N ARG A 36 -8.54 -5.39 20.44
CA ARG A 36 -9.10 -6.19 21.54
C ARG A 36 -9.24 -7.68 21.19
N GLU A 37 -9.32 -7.99 19.90
CA GLU A 37 -9.46 -9.34 19.37
C GLU A 37 -8.16 -10.15 19.44
N VAL A 38 -7.02 -9.51 19.71
CA VAL A 38 -5.71 -10.17 19.82
C VAL A 38 -5.56 -10.79 21.21
N LEU A 39 -5.44 -12.12 21.28
CA LEU A 39 -5.38 -12.89 22.53
C LEU A 39 -3.96 -13.05 23.08
N ALA A 40 -2.94 -12.92 22.24
CA ALA A 40 -1.54 -13.10 22.65
C ALA A 40 -0.66 -11.99 22.03
N GLY A 41 0.41 -11.62 22.72
CA GLY A 41 1.45 -10.73 22.19
C GLY A 41 2.39 -11.44 21.22
N ILE A 42 3.32 -10.66 20.59
CA ILE A 42 4.37 -11.18 19.72
C ILE A 42 5.36 -12.06 20.50
N GLY A 43 5.99 -13.02 19.80
CA GLY A 43 7.02 -13.93 20.34
C GLY A 43 6.56 -15.38 20.56
N GLY A 44 5.31 -15.71 20.22
CA GLY A 44 4.82 -17.10 20.14
C GLY A 44 5.03 -17.68 18.74
N PHE A 45 4.72 -18.97 18.56
CA PHE A 45 4.78 -19.64 17.26
C PHE A 45 3.74 -19.16 16.27
N GLY A 46 2.66 -18.55 16.74
CA GLY A 46 1.59 -18.01 15.91
C GLY A 46 0.74 -17.00 16.68
N ALA A 47 0.05 -16.15 15.95
CA ALA A 47 -0.89 -15.20 16.52
C ALA A 47 -2.28 -15.83 16.71
N LEU A 48 -2.93 -15.47 17.81
CA LEU A 48 -4.31 -15.88 18.11
C LEU A 48 -5.17 -14.62 18.07
N VAL A 49 -6.15 -14.63 17.15
CA VAL A 49 -7.05 -13.48 16.96
C VAL A 49 -8.48 -13.99 16.90
N GLU A 50 -9.36 -13.44 17.74
CA GLU A 50 -10.79 -13.70 17.70
C GLU A 50 -11.44 -12.93 16.54
N LEU A 51 -12.50 -13.49 15.98
CA LEU A 51 -13.36 -12.72 15.07
C LEU A 51 -14.14 -11.67 15.88
N PRO A 52 -14.23 -10.41 15.40
CA PRO A 52 -15.06 -9.40 16.06
C PRO A 52 -16.52 -9.87 16.16
N PRO A 53 -17.23 -9.55 17.24
CA PRO A 53 -18.65 -9.86 17.36
C PRO A 53 -19.48 -9.01 16.37
N GLY A 54 -20.67 -9.52 16.03
CA GLY A 54 -21.64 -8.79 15.20
C GLY A 54 -21.77 -9.26 13.76
N TYR A 55 -20.86 -10.11 13.29
CA TYR A 55 -20.98 -10.77 11.97
C TYR A 55 -21.90 -11.99 12.09
N ARG A 56 -22.85 -12.13 11.14
CA ARG A 56 -23.76 -13.28 11.04
C ARG A 56 -23.16 -14.39 10.17
N GLN A 57 -22.54 -14.00 9.06
CA GLN A 57 -21.86 -14.86 8.10
C GLN A 57 -20.51 -14.23 7.73
N PRO A 58 -19.53 -14.23 8.63
CA PRO A 58 -18.25 -13.62 8.37
C PRO A 58 -17.50 -14.33 7.25
N VAL A 59 -16.92 -13.53 6.33
CA VAL A 59 -16.00 -13.99 5.29
C VAL A 59 -14.64 -13.36 5.57
N LEU A 60 -13.58 -14.16 5.62
CA LEU A 60 -12.22 -13.67 5.75
C LEU A 60 -11.69 -13.27 4.38
N VAL A 61 -11.09 -12.10 4.32
CA VAL A 61 -10.39 -11.57 3.13
C VAL A 61 -8.92 -11.48 3.47
N SER A 62 -8.06 -12.04 2.64
CA SER A 62 -6.62 -12.00 2.85
C SER A 62 -5.91 -11.45 1.62
N GLY A 63 -4.87 -10.67 1.84
CA GLY A 63 -3.99 -10.13 0.82
C GLY A 63 -2.54 -10.21 1.26
N THR A 64 -1.64 -10.38 0.29
CA THR A 64 -0.20 -10.32 0.48
C THR A 64 0.40 -9.44 -0.60
N ASP A 65 1.36 -8.62 -0.21
CA ASP A 65 2.10 -7.76 -1.13
C ASP A 65 3.47 -7.43 -0.55
N GLY A 66 4.33 -6.85 -1.39
CA GLY A 66 5.61 -6.29 -1.00
C GLY A 66 5.67 -4.78 -1.25
N VAL A 67 6.84 -4.20 -1.05
CA VAL A 67 7.09 -2.78 -1.40
C VAL A 67 7.67 -2.66 -2.82
N GLY A 68 8.34 -3.69 -3.28
CA GLY A 68 9.00 -3.70 -4.57
C GLY A 68 10.25 -2.81 -4.62
N THR A 69 10.61 -2.37 -5.82
CA THR A 69 11.90 -1.68 -6.05
C THR A 69 12.00 -0.26 -5.49
N LYS A 70 10.95 0.27 -4.84
CA LYS A 70 11.02 1.45 -3.96
C LYS A 70 12.01 1.22 -2.81
N LEU A 71 12.13 -0.05 -2.33
CA LEU A 71 13.12 -0.43 -1.32
C LEU A 71 14.54 -0.02 -1.72
N ARG A 72 14.93 -0.19 -2.99
CA ARG A 72 16.26 0.21 -3.44
C ARG A 72 16.50 1.70 -3.24
N LEU A 73 15.49 2.54 -3.51
CA LEU A 73 15.60 3.98 -3.29
C LEU A 73 15.72 4.32 -1.79
N ALA A 74 14.97 3.61 -0.93
CA ALA A 74 15.07 3.76 0.52
C ALA A 74 16.46 3.35 1.04
N ILE A 75 17.00 2.24 0.56
CA ILE A 75 18.33 1.74 0.92
C ILE A 75 19.41 2.71 0.47
N ASP A 76 19.40 3.16 -0.80
CA ASP A 76 20.40 4.06 -1.38
C ASP A 76 20.40 5.44 -0.70
N THR A 77 19.27 5.88 -0.17
CA THR A 77 19.14 7.16 0.53
C THR A 77 19.24 7.06 2.05
N GLY A 78 19.30 5.84 2.61
CA GLY A 78 19.29 5.60 4.06
C GLY A 78 17.96 5.99 4.75
N ARG A 79 16.84 6.01 4.01
CA ARG A 79 15.53 6.47 4.50
C ARG A 79 14.58 5.29 4.65
N HIS A 80 14.52 4.72 5.86
CA HIS A 80 13.82 3.48 6.16
C HIS A 80 12.53 3.66 6.96
N ASP A 81 12.30 4.84 7.54
CA ASP A 81 11.28 5.11 8.55
C ASP A 81 9.84 5.09 8.02
N THR A 82 9.64 5.33 6.72
CA THR A 82 8.29 5.35 6.10
C THR A 82 7.98 4.12 5.25
N ILE A 83 8.99 3.33 4.90
CA ILE A 83 8.82 2.22 3.94
C ILE A 83 7.91 1.09 4.46
N GLY A 84 7.83 0.94 5.79
CA GLY A 84 6.88 0.02 6.43
C GLY A 84 5.43 0.45 6.27
N ILE A 85 5.15 1.76 6.14
CA ILE A 85 3.80 2.27 5.83
C ILE A 85 3.40 1.81 4.42
N ASP A 86 4.33 1.86 3.45
CA ASP A 86 4.08 1.36 2.10
C ASP A 86 3.67 -0.11 2.12
N LEU A 87 4.40 -0.95 2.86
CA LEU A 87 4.10 -2.38 2.96
C LEU A 87 2.68 -2.63 3.46
N VAL A 88 2.32 -1.97 4.57
CA VAL A 88 0.97 -2.11 5.15
C VAL A 88 -0.10 -1.59 4.19
N ALA A 89 0.12 -0.41 3.59
CA ALA A 89 -0.83 0.22 2.69
C ALA A 89 -1.16 -0.66 1.48
N MET A 90 -0.17 -1.30 0.86
CA MET A 90 -0.39 -2.20 -0.27
C MET A 90 -1.33 -3.34 0.08
N CYS A 91 -1.17 -3.95 1.26
CA CYS A 91 -2.00 -5.06 1.69
C CYS A 91 -3.40 -4.63 2.18
N VAL A 92 -3.47 -3.61 3.06
CA VAL A 92 -4.76 -3.22 3.67
C VAL A 92 -5.71 -2.52 2.71
N ASN A 93 -5.17 -1.80 1.72
CA ASN A 93 -5.99 -1.20 0.66
C ASN A 93 -6.61 -2.27 -0.23
N ASP A 94 -5.89 -3.37 -0.53
CA ASP A 94 -6.44 -4.50 -1.30
C ASP A 94 -7.50 -5.27 -0.51
N VAL A 95 -7.38 -5.31 0.82
CA VAL A 95 -8.41 -5.92 1.69
C VAL A 95 -9.67 -5.05 1.75
N VAL A 96 -9.52 -3.74 1.92
CA VAL A 96 -10.68 -2.85 2.08
C VAL A 96 -11.50 -2.69 0.79
N VAL A 97 -10.90 -2.85 -0.41
CA VAL A 97 -11.66 -2.77 -1.67
C VAL A 97 -12.67 -3.91 -1.85
N GLN A 98 -12.53 -4.99 -1.09
CA GLN A 98 -13.52 -6.07 -1.03
C GLN A 98 -14.66 -5.80 -0.01
N GLY A 99 -14.70 -4.59 0.61
CA GLY A 99 -15.64 -4.27 1.68
C GLY A 99 -15.19 -4.73 3.07
N ALA A 100 -13.99 -5.29 3.19
CA ALA A 100 -13.51 -5.90 4.42
C ALA A 100 -12.81 -4.90 5.34
N GLU A 101 -13.05 -5.06 6.66
CA GLU A 101 -12.28 -4.40 7.71
C GLU A 101 -10.98 -5.17 7.95
N PRO A 102 -9.78 -4.57 7.77
CA PRO A 102 -8.52 -5.20 8.16
C PRO A 102 -8.48 -5.49 9.66
N LEU A 103 -8.18 -6.74 10.04
CA LEU A 103 -8.10 -7.17 11.42
C LEU A 103 -6.67 -7.20 11.93
N PHE A 104 -5.80 -7.90 11.21
CA PHE A 104 -4.42 -8.06 11.62
C PHE A 104 -3.47 -8.14 10.43
N PHE A 105 -2.21 -7.87 10.74
CA PHE A 105 -1.09 -7.82 9.81
C PHE A 105 0.07 -8.66 10.33
N LEU A 106 0.79 -9.29 9.42
CA LEU A 106 2.05 -9.99 9.62
C LEU A 106 3.06 -9.49 8.60
N ASP A 107 4.33 -9.40 8.97
CA ASP A 107 5.40 -9.04 8.06
C ASP A 107 6.48 -10.11 7.95
N TYR A 108 7.21 -10.08 6.86
CA TYR A 108 8.43 -10.84 6.64
C TYR A 108 9.54 -9.87 6.21
N TYR A 109 10.57 -9.78 7.04
CA TYR A 109 11.77 -8.97 6.78
C TYR A 109 12.92 -9.92 6.48
N ALA A 110 13.42 -9.94 5.24
CA ALA A 110 14.56 -10.74 4.81
C ALA A 110 15.76 -9.86 4.46
N THR A 111 16.94 -10.18 4.94
CA THR A 111 18.15 -9.39 4.70
C THR A 111 19.40 -10.27 4.57
N GLY A 112 20.44 -9.76 3.93
CA GLY A 112 21.73 -10.45 3.91
C GLY A 112 22.45 -10.39 5.26
N LYS A 113 22.37 -9.23 5.94
CA LYS A 113 22.90 -9.01 7.29
C LYS A 113 22.00 -8.06 8.05
N LEU A 114 21.54 -8.47 9.22
CA LEU A 114 20.65 -7.67 10.04
C LEU A 114 21.35 -6.43 10.60
N GLN A 115 20.78 -5.27 10.27
CA GLN A 115 21.08 -4.00 10.93
C GLN A 115 19.89 -3.64 11.82
N VAL A 116 20.03 -3.87 13.12
CA VAL A 116 18.94 -3.73 14.10
C VAL A 116 18.26 -2.36 14.02
N ALA A 117 19.02 -1.28 13.86
CA ALA A 117 18.46 0.07 13.76
C ALA A 117 17.62 0.29 12.48
N VAL A 118 18.02 -0.30 11.35
CA VAL A 118 17.28 -0.25 10.09
C VAL A 118 15.99 -1.06 10.21
N ALA A 119 16.08 -2.29 10.70
CA ALA A 119 14.91 -3.14 10.89
C ALA A 119 13.91 -2.53 11.88
N GLU A 120 14.38 -1.94 13.00
CA GLU A 120 13.53 -1.19 13.93
C GLU A 120 12.82 -0.02 13.24
N ALA A 121 13.51 0.75 12.39
CA ALA A 121 12.90 1.86 11.65
C ALA A 121 11.81 1.36 10.69
N VAL A 122 12.06 0.26 9.98
CA VAL A 122 11.08 -0.38 9.09
C VAL A 122 9.85 -0.84 9.88
N VAL A 123 10.05 -1.58 10.98
CA VAL A 123 8.94 -2.07 11.82
C VAL A 123 8.15 -0.91 12.44
N ARG A 124 8.81 0.20 12.79
CA ARG A 124 8.12 1.43 13.24
C ARG A 124 7.17 1.96 12.16
N GLY A 125 7.58 1.95 10.90
CA GLY A 125 6.73 2.28 9.76
C GLY A 125 5.56 1.29 9.60
N ILE A 126 5.79 -0.01 9.78
CA ILE A 126 4.73 -1.04 9.75
C ILE A 126 3.70 -0.78 10.86
N VAL A 127 4.16 -0.54 12.09
CA VAL A 127 3.27 -0.20 13.21
C VAL A 127 2.43 1.04 12.90
N GLU A 128 3.05 2.08 12.36
CA GLU A 128 2.34 3.30 11.98
C GLU A 128 1.27 3.03 10.91
N GLY A 129 1.60 2.25 9.88
CA GLY A 129 0.65 1.82 8.87
C GLY A 129 -0.53 1.03 9.45
N CYS A 130 -0.25 0.10 10.37
CA CYS A 130 -1.29 -0.67 11.07
C CYS A 130 -2.20 0.23 11.91
N VAL A 131 -1.64 1.22 12.61
CA VAL A 131 -2.43 2.22 13.38
C VAL A 131 -3.34 3.04 12.45
N GLN A 132 -2.82 3.48 11.30
CA GLN A 132 -3.61 4.20 10.30
C GLN A 132 -4.74 3.32 9.76
N ALA A 133 -4.48 2.06 9.45
CA ALA A 133 -5.48 1.10 8.98
C ALA A 133 -6.48 0.66 10.06
N GLY A 134 -6.09 0.71 11.34
CA GLY A 134 -6.87 0.13 12.44
C GLY A 134 -6.69 -1.40 12.54
N ALA A 135 -5.62 -1.95 11.96
CA ALA A 135 -5.23 -3.35 12.07
C ALA A 135 -4.25 -3.57 13.23
N ALA A 136 -4.19 -4.80 13.75
CA ALA A 136 -3.17 -5.16 14.72
C ALA A 136 -1.94 -5.74 14.04
N LEU A 137 -0.73 -5.33 14.44
CA LEU A 137 0.49 -6.07 14.10
C LEU A 137 0.63 -7.22 15.10
N VAL A 138 0.45 -8.45 14.64
CA VAL A 138 0.35 -9.61 15.54
C VAL A 138 1.55 -10.54 15.49
N GLY A 139 2.46 -10.33 14.55
CA GLY A 139 3.66 -11.14 14.41
C GLY A 139 4.38 -10.81 13.11
N GLY A 140 5.42 -11.56 12.86
CA GLY A 140 6.24 -11.47 11.66
C GLY A 140 7.43 -12.40 11.75
N GLU A 141 8.30 -12.33 10.78
CA GLU A 141 9.56 -13.08 10.72
C GLU A 141 10.69 -12.15 10.30
N THR A 142 11.84 -12.31 10.93
CA THR A 142 13.09 -11.65 10.52
C THR A 142 14.11 -12.70 10.18
N ALA A 143 14.55 -12.74 8.92
CA ALA A 143 15.48 -13.74 8.43
C ALA A 143 16.78 -13.09 7.92
N GLU A 144 17.91 -13.49 8.50
CA GLU A 144 19.23 -13.28 7.90
C GLU A 144 19.51 -14.40 6.89
N MET A 145 19.74 -14.01 5.65
CA MET A 145 19.99 -14.93 4.54
C MET A 145 21.28 -14.54 3.80
N PRO A 146 22.46 -14.80 4.42
CA PRO A 146 23.76 -14.47 3.83
C PRO A 146 23.92 -15.15 2.46
N GLY A 147 24.32 -14.36 1.45
CA GLY A 147 24.47 -14.84 0.08
C GLY A 147 23.21 -14.78 -0.78
N MET A 148 22.02 -14.62 -0.21
CA MET A 148 20.78 -14.34 -0.94
C MET A 148 20.60 -12.85 -1.20
N TYR A 149 20.89 -12.00 -0.20
CA TYR A 149 20.89 -10.54 -0.30
C TYR A 149 22.32 -10.01 -0.14
N GLN A 150 22.64 -8.89 -0.80
CA GLN A 150 23.96 -8.27 -0.71
C GLN A 150 24.06 -7.40 0.54
N GLY A 151 25.05 -7.67 1.39
CA GLY A 151 25.30 -6.88 2.58
C GLY A 151 24.05 -6.71 3.45
N SER A 152 23.63 -5.47 3.64
CA SER A 152 22.41 -5.11 4.42
C SER A 152 21.18 -4.82 3.55
N ASP A 153 21.20 -5.17 2.28
CA ASP A 153 20.00 -5.10 1.45
C ASP A 153 18.91 -5.99 2.06
N TYR A 154 17.68 -5.53 1.96
CA TYR A 154 16.54 -6.25 2.53
C TYR A 154 15.33 -6.24 1.60
N ASP A 155 14.45 -7.21 1.79
CA ASP A 155 13.13 -7.28 1.17
C ASP A 155 12.04 -7.41 2.23
N LEU A 156 10.83 -7.00 1.85
CA LEU A 156 9.68 -6.96 2.71
C LEU A 156 8.49 -7.64 2.05
N ALA A 157 7.81 -8.51 2.78
CA ALA A 157 6.50 -9.02 2.42
C ALA A 157 5.53 -8.80 3.57
N GLY A 158 4.28 -8.45 3.24
CA GLY A 158 3.21 -8.23 4.20
C GLY A 158 2.03 -9.16 3.94
N PHE A 159 1.32 -9.51 5.01
CA PHE A 159 0.11 -10.32 4.97
C PHE A 159 -0.95 -9.63 5.82
N CYS A 160 -2.08 -9.32 5.21
CA CYS A 160 -3.23 -8.76 5.90
C CYS A 160 -4.40 -9.73 5.85
N VAL A 161 -5.10 -9.87 6.97
CA VAL A 161 -6.38 -10.56 7.03
C VAL A 161 -7.43 -9.59 7.54
N GLY A 162 -8.54 -9.52 6.82
CA GLY A 162 -9.71 -8.73 7.18
C GLY A 162 -10.96 -9.61 7.22
N VAL A 163 -12.06 -9.00 7.60
CA VAL A 163 -13.38 -9.64 7.68
C VAL A 163 -14.44 -8.76 7.03
N VAL A 164 -15.38 -9.38 6.35
CA VAL A 164 -16.57 -8.75 5.78
C VAL A 164 -17.80 -9.62 6.03
N GLU A 165 -18.97 -9.01 6.21
CA GLU A 165 -20.23 -9.74 6.18
C GLU A 165 -20.49 -10.24 4.75
N LYS A 166 -20.92 -11.49 4.57
CA LYS A 166 -21.08 -12.12 3.26
C LYS A 166 -21.93 -11.33 2.28
N ASP A 167 -23.01 -10.72 2.78
CA ASP A 167 -23.92 -9.89 1.97
C ASP A 167 -23.45 -8.43 1.78
N ALA A 168 -22.30 -8.05 2.35
CA ALA A 168 -21.65 -6.75 2.20
C ALA A 168 -20.36 -6.78 1.38
N ILE A 169 -20.04 -7.92 0.75
CA ILE A 169 -18.88 -8.03 -0.15
C ILE A 169 -19.06 -7.08 -1.33
N ILE A 170 -18.02 -6.30 -1.62
CA ILE A 170 -17.94 -5.42 -2.79
C ILE A 170 -17.08 -6.11 -3.86
N ASP A 171 -17.73 -6.69 -4.86
CA ASP A 171 -17.10 -7.47 -5.94
C ASP A 171 -17.25 -6.85 -7.33
N GLY A 172 -17.87 -5.66 -7.42
CA GLY A 172 -18.15 -4.97 -8.68
C GLY A 172 -19.40 -5.45 -9.40
N SER A 173 -20.09 -6.49 -8.94
CA SER A 173 -21.29 -7.03 -9.62
C SER A 173 -22.46 -6.04 -9.67
N ALA A 174 -22.50 -5.09 -8.74
CA ALA A 174 -23.53 -4.03 -8.70
C ALA A 174 -23.21 -2.82 -9.60
N VAL A 175 -22.04 -2.76 -10.22
CA VAL A 175 -21.66 -1.64 -11.09
C VAL A 175 -22.54 -1.62 -12.34
N ALA A 176 -23.10 -0.44 -12.65
CA ALA A 176 -24.02 -0.23 -13.74
C ALA A 176 -23.65 1.00 -14.58
N ALA A 177 -24.12 1.04 -15.84
CA ALA A 177 -24.00 2.24 -16.66
C ALA A 177 -24.75 3.42 -16.01
N GLY A 178 -24.10 4.58 -15.96
CA GLY A 178 -24.58 5.77 -15.27
C GLY A 178 -24.04 5.92 -13.85
N ASP A 179 -23.31 4.94 -13.32
CA ASP A 179 -22.63 5.11 -12.04
C ASP A 179 -21.52 6.17 -12.15
N ALA A 180 -21.34 6.92 -11.07
CA ALA A 180 -20.27 7.91 -10.94
C ALA A 180 -18.95 7.23 -10.51
N ILE A 181 -17.84 7.77 -11.01
CA ILE A 181 -16.48 7.35 -10.64
C ILE A 181 -15.83 8.49 -9.88
N ILE A 182 -15.54 8.24 -8.59
CA ILE A 182 -14.80 9.16 -7.73
C ILE A 182 -13.37 8.67 -7.60
N GLY A 183 -12.40 9.59 -7.72
CA GLY A 183 -10.99 9.36 -7.45
C GLY A 183 -10.56 9.96 -6.15
N LEU A 184 -9.79 9.23 -5.35
CA LEU A 184 -9.07 9.76 -4.19
C LEU A 184 -7.61 10.01 -4.56
N SER A 185 -7.11 11.19 -4.23
CA SER A 185 -5.74 11.57 -4.55
C SER A 185 -4.72 10.64 -3.89
N SER A 186 -3.67 10.31 -4.63
CA SER A 186 -2.48 9.64 -4.10
C SER A 186 -1.55 10.64 -3.39
N SER A 187 -0.60 10.13 -2.62
CA SER A 187 0.49 10.90 -1.99
C SER A 187 1.72 11.07 -2.89
N GLY A 188 1.68 10.48 -4.08
CA GLY A 188 2.76 10.37 -5.05
C GLY A 188 2.66 9.05 -5.80
N PRO A 189 3.77 8.47 -6.28
CA PRO A 189 3.77 7.20 -7.02
C PRO A 189 3.33 5.99 -6.18
N HIS A 190 3.18 6.12 -4.87
CA HIS A 190 2.93 5.03 -3.92
C HIS A 190 4.09 4.02 -3.90
N SER A 191 3.84 2.74 -4.23
CA SER A 191 4.87 1.70 -4.27
C SER A 191 4.99 1.04 -5.64
N ASN A 192 4.48 1.69 -6.70
CA ASN A 192 4.42 1.10 -8.03
C ASN A 192 5.22 1.91 -9.07
N GLY A 193 5.72 1.22 -10.09
CA GLY A 193 6.47 1.84 -11.18
C GLY A 193 7.92 2.23 -10.83
N TYR A 194 8.47 1.80 -9.69
CA TYR A 194 9.79 2.24 -9.21
C TYR A 194 10.95 1.73 -10.04
N SER A 195 10.82 0.65 -10.80
CA SER A 195 11.85 0.25 -11.76
C SER A 195 12.02 1.32 -12.85
N LEU A 196 10.91 1.86 -13.37
CA LEU A 196 10.93 2.96 -14.32
C LEU A 196 11.38 4.28 -13.66
N ILE A 197 10.86 4.60 -12.46
CA ILE A 197 11.27 5.80 -11.71
C ILE A 197 12.79 5.82 -11.51
N ARG A 198 13.39 4.75 -11.02
CA ARG A 198 14.85 4.66 -10.80
C ARG A 198 15.63 4.86 -12.10
N LYS A 199 15.15 4.29 -13.20
CA LYS A 199 15.78 4.52 -14.51
C LYS A 199 15.68 5.98 -14.96
N LEU A 200 14.53 6.63 -14.74
CA LEU A 200 14.34 8.04 -15.07
C LEU A 200 15.18 8.96 -14.17
N VAL A 201 15.30 8.65 -12.88
CA VAL A 201 16.21 9.37 -11.96
C VAL A 201 17.65 9.28 -12.44
N GLU A 202 18.12 8.08 -12.80
CA GLU A 202 19.46 7.87 -13.37
C GLU A 202 19.68 8.70 -14.65
N LEU A 203 18.73 8.66 -15.59
CA LEU A 203 18.80 9.39 -16.85
C LEU A 203 18.79 10.92 -16.67
N SER A 204 18.05 11.42 -15.66
CA SER A 204 17.97 12.85 -15.38
C SER A 204 19.23 13.41 -14.71
N GLY A 205 20.07 12.55 -14.12
CA GLY A 205 21.17 12.97 -13.25
C GLY A 205 20.73 13.59 -11.93
N ALA A 206 19.45 13.40 -11.54
CA ALA A 206 18.92 13.95 -10.29
C ALA A 206 19.58 13.30 -9.07
N ASP A 207 19.85 14.10 -8.06
CA ASP A 207 20.49 13.74 -6.81
C ASP A 207 19.70 14.22 -5.58
N SER A 208 20.27 14.07 -4.39
CA SER A 208 19.66 14.46 -3.11
C SER A 208 19.42 15.98 -2.98
N ALA A 209 20.09 16.81 -3.77
CA ALA A 209 19.91 18.27 -3.79
C ALA A 209 18.82 18.72 -4.78
N THR A 210 18.33 17.81 -5.62
CA THR A 210 17.32 18.12 -6.64
C THR A 210 15.98 18.49 -5.98
N VAL A 211 15.44 19.65 -6.36
CA VAL A 211 14.17 20.20 -5.87
C VAL A 211 13.16 20.29 -7.01
N LEU A 212 11.95 19.77 -6.77
CA LEU A 212 10.82 19.88 -7.69
C LEU A 212 9.69 20.67 -7.03
N GLU A 213 9.37 21.85 -7.60
CA GLU A 213 8.35 22.76 -7.06
C GLU A 213 8.45 22.96 -5.54
N GLY A 214 9.62 23.40 -5.08
CA GLY A 214 9.88 23.77 -3.69
C GLY A 214 10.00 22.61 -2.70
N LYS A 215 9.93 21.35 -3.14
CA LYS A 215 10.15 20.15 -2.30
C LYS A 215 11.28 19.30 -2.84
N PRO A 216 12.13 18.71 -1.98
CA PRO A 216 13.13 17.74 -2.42
C PRO A 216 12.50 16.62 -3.24
N LEU A 217 13.11 16.28 -4.37
CA LEU A 217 12.61 15.24 -5.27
C LEU A 217 12.42 13.89 -4.55
N PHE A 218 13.40 13.50 -3.75
CA PHE A 218 13.34 12.24 -3.01
C PHE A 218 12.27 12.22 -1.92
N ASP A 219 11.84 13.37 -1.37
CA ASP A 219 10.69 13.44 -0.46
C ASP A 219 9.38 13.14 -1.19
N ARG A 220 9.27 13.54 -2.46
CA ARG A 220 8.12 13.19 -3.29
C ARG A 220 8.14 11.71 -3.69
N LEU A 221 9.32 11.21 -4.07
CA LEU A 221 9.49 9.81 -4.48
C LEU A 221 9.37 8.83 -3.31
N LEU A 222 9.75 9.20 -2.09
CA LEU A 222 9.65 8.36 -0.90
C LEU A 222 8.41 8.64 -0.06
N ALA A 223 7.50 9.53 -0.53
CA ALA A 223 6.23 9.73 0.14
C ALA A 223 5.52 8.37 0.34
N PRO A 224 5.09 8.05 1.57
CA PRO A 224 4.46 6.76 1.84
C PRO A 224 3.13 6.62 1.10
N THR A 225 2.80 5.41 0.72
CA THR A 225 1.52 5.04 0.12
C THR A 225 0.38 5.41 1.09
N ARG A 226 -0.65 6.06 0.56
CA ARG A 226 -1.81 6.47 1.36
C ARG A 226 -2.66 5.27 1.74
N ILE A 227 -3.09 5.23 3.00
CA ILE A 227 -4.00 4.21 3.54
C ILE A 227 -5.42 4.77 3.54
N TYR A 228 -6.33 4.15 2.76
CA TYR A 228 -7.71 4.61 2.56
C TYR A 228 -8.74 3.87 3.43
N VAL A 229 -8.31 2.99 4.32
CA VAL A 229 -9.17 2.05 5.06
C VAL A 229 -10.26 2.77 5.85
N LYS A 230 -9.88 3.65 6.79
CA LYS A 230 -10.85 4.30 7.68
C LYS A 230 -11.91 5.14 6.97
N PRO A 231 -11.56 6.02 6.02
CA PRO A 231 -12.55 6.80 5.28
C PRO A 231 -13.46 5.92 4.42
N LEU A 232 -12.94 4.85 3.79
CA LEU A 232 -13.75 3.92 3.00
C LEU A 232 -14.73 3.12 3.86
N LEU A 233 -14.28 2.55 4.98
CA LEU A 233 -15.16 1.84 5.92
C LEU A 233 -16.27 2.77 6.48
N ALA A 234 -15.96 4.05 6.70
CA ALA A 234 -16.95 5.03 7.10
C ALA A 234 -17.95 5.34 5.97
N LEU A 235 -17.48 5.44 4.72
CA LEU A 235 -18.31 5.68 3.55
C LEU A 235 -19.26 4.51 3.29
N MET A 236 -18.77 3.26 3.37
CA MET A 236 -19.57 2.03 3.21
C MET A 236 -20.77 1.97 4.18
N LYS A 237 -20.60 2.51 5.39
CA LYS A 237 -21.69 2.59 6.38
C LYS A 237 -22.70 3.68 6.07
N ALA A 238 -22.33 4.69 5.29
CA ALA A 238 -23.15 5.86 5.01
C ALA A 238 -23.95 5.74 3.71
N MET A 239 -23.42 5.04 2.70
CA MET A 239 -24.04 4.94 1.39
C MET A 239 -23.58 3.68 0.63
N PRO A 240 -24.39 3.20 -0.36
CA PRO A 240 -24.02 2.03 -1.16
C PRO A 240 -22.83 2.34 -2.06
N LEU A 241 -21.88 1.41 -2.12
CA LEU A 241 -20.77 1.40 -3.07
C LEU A 241 -20.94 0.19 -4.00
N HIS A 242 -20.74 0.39 -5.29
CA HIS A 242 -20.86 -0.66 -6.29
C HIS A 242 -19.51 -1.32 -6.64
N GLY A 243 -18.41 -0.57 -6.52
CA GLY A 243 -17.07 -1.08 -6.76
C GLY A 243 -16.00 -0.17 -6.16
N LEU A 244 -14.85 -0.77 -5.85
CA LEU A 244 -13.66 -0.10 -5.36
C LEU A 244 -12.43 -0.65 -6.08
N ALA A 245 -11.50 0.21 -6.50
CA ALA A 245 -10.26 -0.22 -7.11
C ALA A 245 -9.06 0.51 -6.50
N HIS A 246 -8.14 -0.24 -5.90
CA HIS A 246 -6.83 0.26 -5.49
C HIS A 246 -5.94 0.39 -6.72
N ILE A 247 -5.37 1.57 -6.95
CA ILE A 247 -4.58 1.84 -8.16
C ILE A 247 -3.11 1.55 -7.88
N THR A 248 -2.69 0.37 -8.30
CA THR A 248 -1.36 -0.21 -8.12
C THR A 248 -0.62 -0.38 -9.44
N GLY A 249 0.23 -1.39 -9.59
CA GLY A 249 0.84 -1.77 -10.87
C GLY A 249 -0.23 -2.07 -11.92
N GLY A 250 -0.04 -1.56 -13.13
CA GLY A 250 -1.08 -1.53 -14.16
C GLY A 250 -1.86 -0.20 -14.22
N GLY A 251 -1.66 0.69 -13.22
CA GLY A 251 -2.25 2.04 -13.18
C GLY A 251 -3.77 2.06 -13.28
N LEU A 252 -4.31 3.15 -13.81
CA LEU A 252 -5.76 3.30 -13.98
C LEU A 252 -6.33 2.30 -14.98
N THR A 253 -5.56 1.97 -16.03
CA THR A 253 -6.03 1.18 -17.17
C THR A 253 -6.25 -0.29 -16.86
N ASP A 254 -5.46 -0.87 -15.95
CA ASP A 254 -5.53 -2.30 -15.65
C ASP A 254 -6.25 -2.60 -14.33
N ASN A 255 -6.33 -1.61 -13.39
CA ASN A 255 -6.97 -1.84 -12.09
C ASN A 255 -8.48 -1.54 -12.11
N ILE A 256 -8.94 -0.45 -12.74
CA ILE A 256 -10.37 -0.14 -12.79
C ILE A 256 -11.20 -1.24 -13.45
N PRO A 257 -10.75 -1.87 -14.57
CA PRO A 257 -11.52 -2.95 -15.20
C PRO A 257 -11.76 -4.18 -14.34
N ARG A 258 -10.96 -4.38 -13.27
CA ARG A 258 -11.15 -5.53 -12.35
C ARG A 258 -12.51 -5.53 -11.64
N VAL A 259 -13.10 -4.35 -11.47
CA VAL A 259 -14.41 -4.18 -10.81
C VAL A 259 -15.53 -3.86 -11.77
N LEU A 260 -15.26 -3.82 -13.08
CA LEU A 260 -16.29 -3.58 -14.09
C LEU A 260 -16.87 -4.90 -14.61
N PRO A 261 -18.21 -5.07 -14.66
CA PRO A 261 -18.85 -6.12 -15.43
C PRO A 261 -18.53 -6.06 -16.93
N SER A 262 -18.71 -7.16 -17.63
CA SER A 262 -18.63 -7.19 -19.10
C SER A 262 -19.64 -6.24 -19.73
N GLY A 263 -19.26 -5.55 -20.81
CA GLY A 263 -20.12 -4.58 -21.50
C GLY A 263 -20.14 -3.19 -20.86
N LEU A 264 -19.30 -2.93 -19.85
CA LEU A 264 -19.14 -1.63 -19.21
C LEU A 264 -17.72 -1.09 -19.34
N GLU A 265 -17.62 0.23 -19.55
CA GLU A 265 -16.40 1.00 -19.73
C GLU A 265 -16.34 2.14 -18.70
N ALA A 266 -15.19 2.37 -18.10
CA ALA A 266 -14.95 3.56 -17.29
C ALA A 266 -14.52 4.72 -18.21
N ARG A 267 -15.24 5.84 -18.19
CA ARG A 267 -14.91 7.06 -18.91
C ARG A 267 -14.41 8.12 -17.94
N LEU A 268 -13.14 8.44 -18.02
CA LEU A 268 -12.48 9.39 -17.14
C LEU A 268 -12.16 10.69 -17.89
N GLU A 269 -12.33 11.83 -17.19
CA GLU A 269 -11.98 13.16 -17.69
C GLU A 269 -10.73 13.65 -16.97
N ARG A 270 -9.59 13.66 -17.67
CA ARG A 270 -8.27 13.99 -17.08
C ARG A 270 -8.27 15.36 -16.39
N ALA A 271 -8.99 16.33 -16.91
CA ALA A 271 -9.08 17.68 -16.35
C ALA A 271 -9.74 17.74 -14.95
N ARG A 272 -10.39 16.67 -14.50
CA ARG A 272 -11.13 16.65 -13.22
C ARG A 272 -10.31 16.32 -11.99
N TRP A 273 -9.02 15.99 -12.14
CA TRP A 273 -8.14 15.81 -10.97
C TRP A 273 -6.80 16.52 -11.18
N PRO A 274 -6.19 17.03 -10.08
CA PRO A 274 -4.91 17.70 -10.17
C PRO A 274 -3.81 16.77 -10.64
N ARG A 275 -2.86 17.31 -11.40
CA ARG A 275 -1.65 16.59 -11.79
C ARG A 275 -0.57 16.87 -10.75
N ASP A 276 -0.16 15.85 -9.98
CA ASP A 276 0.98 15.99 -9.10
C ASP A 276 2.24 16.25 -9.96
N PRO A 277 3.06 17.27 -9.63
CA PRO A 277 4.27 17.61 -10.36
C PRO A 277 5.22 16.45 -10.61
N ILE A 278 5.26 15.46 -9.72
CA ILE A 278 6.13 14.31 -9.88
C ILE A 278 5.84 13.52 -11.17
N PHE A 279 4.56 13.35 -11.56
CA PHE A 279 4.21 12.63 -12.78
C PHE A 279 4.56 13.43 -14.04
N SER A 280 4.41 14.76 -13.99
CA SER A 280 4.85 15.63 -15.10
C SER A 280 6.36 15.59 -15.27
N TRP A 281 7.10 15.60 -14.16
CA TRP A 281 8.55 15.47 -14.16
C TRP A 281 8.99 14.13 -14.73
N LEU A 282 8.45 12.99 -14.23
CA LEU A 282 8.76 11.66 -14.72
C LEU A 282 8.51 11.55 -16.23
N GLN A 283 7.36 12.07 -16.71
CA GLN A 283 7.00 12.02 -18.10
C GLN A 283 7.99 12.80 -18.99
N SER A 284 8.48 13.95 -18.51
CA SER A 284 9.34 14.86 -19.27
C SER A 284 10.76 14.33 -19.49
N ILE A 285 11.31 13.51 -18.58
CA ILE A 285 12.71 13.06 -18.61
C ILE A 285 13.04 12.27 -19.90
N ALA A 286 12.15 11.38 -20.31
CA ALA A 286 12.36 10.53 -21.49
C ALA A 286 11.18 10.57 -22.47
N GLY A 287 10.29 11.54 -22.35
CA GLY A 287 9.12 11.63 -23.23
C GLY A 287 8.19 10.43 -23.11
N VAL A 288 7.96 9.92 -21.90
CA VAL A 288 7.11 8.75 -21.68
C VAL A 288 5.69 9.05 -22.20
N ALA A 289 5.18 8.17 -23.06
CA ALA A 289 3.85 8.35 -23.66
C ALA A 289 2.75 8.36 -22.58
N SER A 290 1.70 9.18 -22.75
CA SER A 290 0.60 9.27 -21.76
C SER A 290 -0.04 7.90 -21.48
N ALA A 291 -0.21 7.06 -22.50
CA ALA A 291 -0.73 5.71 -22.33
C ALA A 291 0.14 4.85 -21.39
N GLU A 292 1.46 4.96 -21.49
CA GLU A 292 2.40 4.26 -20.62
C GLU A 292 2.38 4.84 -19.20
N MET A 293 2.22 6.17 -19.05
CA MET A 293 2.04 6.79 -17.74
C MET A 293 0.81 6.24 -17.03
N TYR A 294 -0.35 6.14 -17.70
CA TYR A 294 -1.59 5.61 -17.11
C TYR A 294 -1.58 4.10 -16.86
N ARG A 295 -0.69 3.38 -17.54
CA ARG A 295 -0.50 1.94 -17.33
C ARG A 295 0.51 1.62 -16.23
N THR A 296 1.50 2.48 -16.04
CA THR A 296 2.58 2.24 -15.05
C THR A 296 2.27 2.86 -13.70
N PHE A 297 1.64 4.07 -13.70
CA PHE A 297 1.48 4.89 -12.51
C PHE A 297 0.01 5.16 -12.19
N ASN A 298 -0.25 5.51 -10.94
CA ASN A 298 -1.55 5.97 -10.49
C ASN A 298 -1.92 7.37 -11.01
N CYS A 299 -0.97 8.14 -11.54
CA CYS A 299 -1.12 9.49 -12.11
C CYS A 299 -1.90 10.47 -11.22
N GLY A 300 -1.77 10.32 -9.89
CA GLY A 300 -2.39 11.17 -8.89
C GLY A 300 -3.68 10.61 -8.25
N ILE A 301 -4.18 9.46 -8.71
CA ILE A 301 -5.36 8.79 -8.16
C ILE A 301 -4.94 7.43 -7.56
N GLY A 302 -4.96 7.31 -6.23
CA GLY A 302 -4.55 6.07 -5.57
C GLY A 302 -5.70 5.11 -5.28
N MET A 303 -6.95 5.61 -5.27
CA MET A 303 -8.14 4.81 -5.02
C MET A 303 -9.30 5.30 -5.89
N VAL A 304 -10.06 4.38 -6.45
CA VAL A 304 -11.28 4.66 -7.22
C VAL A 304 -12.48 4.06 -6.53
N ILE A 305 -13.58 4.82 -6.50
CA ILE A 305 -14.88 4.43 -5.94
C ILE A 305 -15.93 4.54 -7.04
N VAL A 306 -16.70 3.48 -7.24
CA VAL A 306 -17.85 3.46 -8.14
C VAL A 306 -19.12 3.36 -7.30
N LEU A 307 -20.08 4.27 -7.53
CA LEU A 307 -21.32 4.34 -6.78
C LEU A 307 -22.44 4.98 -7.64
N PRO A 308 -23.74 4.82 -7.24
CA PRO A 308 -24.84 5.48 -7.95
C PRO A 308 -24.63 6.99 -8.06
N ALA A 309 -24.82 7.56 -9.26
CA ALA A 309 -24.53 8.98 -9.55
C ALA A 309 -25.21 9.96 -8.60
N GLN A 310 -26.41 9.62 -8.11
CA GLN A 310 -27.16 10.44 -7.15
C GLN A 310 -26.44 10.64 -5.81
N HIS A 311 -25.50 9.77 -5.45
CA HIS A 311 -24.71 9.86 -4.21
C HIS A 311 -23.35 10.53 -4.40
N ALA A 312 -22.94 10.84 -5.66
CA ALA A 312 -21.60 11.29 -5.96
C ALA A 312 -21.18 12.57 -5.22
N ALA A 313 -22.04 13.60 -5.23
CA ALA A 313 -21.74 14.87 -4.56
C ALA A 313 -21.62 14.69 -3.04
N ALA A 314 -22.54 13.94 -2.43
CA ALA A 314 -22.53 13.66 -0.99
C ALA A 314 -21.31 12.82 -0.60
N ALA A 315 -20.89 11.87 -1.44
CA ALA A 315 -19.68 11.04 -1.20
C ALA A 315 -18.40 11.88 -1.24
N VAL A 316 -18.28 12.78 -2.21
CA VAL A 316 -17.14 13.71 -2.32
C VAL A 316 -17.08 14.62 -1.08
N GLU A 317 -18.18 15.21 -0.68
CA GLU A 317 -18.24 16.04 0.53
C GLU A 317 -17.90 15.24 1.79
N PHE A 318 -18.48 14.05 1.94
CA PHE A 318 -18.24 13.15 3.08
C PHE A 318 -16.77 12.78 3.25
N LEU A 319 -16.08 12.47 2.13
CA LEU A 319 -14.68 12.08 2.12
C LEU A 319 -13.76 13.29 2.38
N ASN A 320 -14.04 14.44 1.73
CA ASN A 320 -13.27 15.66 1.93
C ASN A 320 -13.39 16.20 3.36
N ALA A 321 -14.54 16.08 4.00
CA ALA A 321 -14.73 16.41 5.41
C ALA A 321 -13.90 15.51 6.36
N ARG A 322 -13.39 14.36 5.87
CA ARG A 322 -12.53 13.43 6.61
C ARG A 322 -11.05 13.52 6.22
N GLY A 323 -10.67 14.57 5.52
CA GLY A 323 -9.27 14.84 5.16
C GLY A 323 -8.80 14.10 3.91
N GLU A 324 -9.73 13.49 3.14
CA GLU A 324 -9.41 12.98 1.81
C GLU A 324 -9.40 14.13 0.78
N SER A 325 -8.80 13.87 -0.38
CA SER A 325 -8.93 14.72 -1.56
C SER A 325 -9.68 13.92 -2.62
N ALA A 326 -11.01 13.99 -2.56
CA ALA A 326 -11.93 13.25 -3.41
C ALA A 326 -12.48 14.15 -4.52
N GLN A 327 -12.53 13.64 -5.74
CA GLN A 327 -13.09 14.31 -6.91
C GLN A 327 -13.95 13.35 -7.74
N LEU A 328 -15.02 13.86 -8.34
CA LEU A 328 -15.74 13.15 -9.39
C LEU A 328 -14.89 13.18 -10.67
N ILE A 329 -14.32 12.05 -11.05
CA ILE A 329 -13.36 11.96 -12.16
C ILE A 329 -13.94 11.38 -13.44
N GLY A 330 -15.15 10.79 -13.38
CA GLY A 330 -15.76 10.18 -14.55
C GLY A 330 -17.06 9.46 -14.23
N GLU A 331 -17.47 8.59 -15.16
CA GLU A 331 -18.68 7.79 -15.10
C GLU A 331 -18.45 6.39 -15.69
N VAL A 332 -19.32 5.48 -15.37
CA VAL A 332 -19.43 4.17 -16.04
C VAL A 332 -20.40 4.27 -17.20
N ALA A 333 -20.01 3.80 -18.38
CA ALA A 333 -20.86 3.79 -19.57
C ALA A 333 -20.92 2.38 -20.18
N THR A 334 -21.86 2.16 -21.10
CA THR A 334 -21.83 0.97 -21.95
C THR A 334 -20.67 1.03 -22.93
N GLY A 335 -19.93 -0.06 -23.08
CA GLY A 335 -18.75 -0.13 -23.93
C GLY A 335 -18.00 -1.44 -23.78
N GLU A 336 -16.87 -1.57 -24.45
CA GLU A 336 -15.95 -2.67 -24.20
C GLU A 336 -15.31 -2.49 -22.81
N ARG A 337 -15.17 -3.58 -22.05
CA ARG A 337 -14.60 -3.54 -20.71
C ARG A 337 -13.20 -2.94 -20.73
N GLY A 338 -13.05 -1.75 -20.16
CA GLY A 338 -11.79 -1.01 -20.20
C GLY A 338 -11.91 0.37 -19.58
N VAL A 339 -10.90 1.22 -19.84
CA VAL A 339 -10.84 2.61 -19.40
C VAL A 339 -10.56 3.51 -20.59
N LEU A 340 -11.41 4.50 -20.81
CA LEU A 340 -11.20 5.60 -21.73
C LEU A 340 -10.88 6.86 -20.95
N ILE A 341 -9.66 7.41 -21.12
CA ILE A 341 -9.25 8.67 -20.49
C ILE A 341 -9.27 9.75 -21.57
N ARG A 342 -10.10 10.79 -21.36
CA ARG A 342 -10.14 11.98 -22.22
C ARG A 342 -9.23 13.03 -21.62
N GLU A 343 -8.28 13.55 -22.41
CA GLU A 343 -7.32 14.59 -22.03
C GLU A 343 -7.97 15.98 -21.95
#